data_f82b92d8cbd0b76e1e438bf33068b126
#
_entry.id   f82b92d8cbd0b76e1e438bf33068b126
#
_cell.length_a   1.000
_cell.length_b   1.000
_cell.length_c   1.000
_cell.angle_alpha   90.00
_cell.angle_beta   90.00
_cell.angle_gamma   90.00
#
_symmetry.space_group_name_H-M   'P 1'
#
loop_
_entity.id
_entity.type
_entity.pdbx_description
1 polymer ?
#
loop_
_entity_poly.entity_id
_entity_poly.type
_entity_poly.pdbx_seq_one_letter_code
_entity_poly.pdbx_strand_id
1 'polypeptide(L)'
;MTSGNHIWDKKEVYEYINDSDCLVRPLNYPNCNWGSGYKIFEVQGVKIAVTNLLGRTFMAPVDSPFEALKNLAEEIKDKVDLIFVDFHAEATAEKVSFGYWAKDLGVHAVFGTHTHVQTADEKILDDKTAYITDAGFCGAFHSIIGMDVEASLKRWTTCIHDRLDVVDSPVAQFNGVKFKFNKITKCCEQVQRISFVKNFSEVI
;
A
#
# COMPACT_ATOMS: atom_id res chain seq x y z
N MET A 1 0.82 -3.26 -9.41
CA MET A 1 1.73 -2.78 -8.33
C MET A 1 1.34 -1.35 -7.99
N THR A 2 1.14 -1.04 -6.71
CA THR A 2 0.97 0.31 -6.17
C THR A 2 2.34 0.86 -5.77
N SER A 3 2.59 2.14 -5.98
CA SER A 3 3.95 2.70 -5.94
C SER A 3 4.30 3.48 -4.66
N GLY A 4 3.30 3.99 -3.95
CA GLY A 4 3.54 4.90 -2.83
C GLY A 4 4.17 6.23 -3.26
N ASN A 5 4.79 6.93 -2.30
CA ASN A 5 5.32 8.29 -2.49
C ASN A 5 6.66 8.35 -3.24
N HIS A 6 7.37 7.22 -3.39
CA HIS A 6 8.67 7.17 -4.06
C HIS A 6 8.59 6.98 -5.58
N ILE A 7 7.41 7.05 -6.16
CA ILE A 7 7.19 6.81 -7.61
C ILE A 7 8.08 7.69 -8.50
N TRP A 8 8.37 8.92 -8.08
CA TRP A 8 9.11 9.91 -8.86
C TRP A 8 10.61 9.99 -8.55
N ASP A 9 11.13 9.13 -7.66
CA ASP A 9 12.54 9.15 -7.26
C ASP A 9 13.49 8.78 -8.40
N LYS A 10 13.01 8.01 -9.38
CA LYS A 10 13.75 7.60 -10.55
C LYS A 10 13.07 8.11 -11.82
N LYS A 11 13.84 8.84 -12.64
CA LYS A 11 13.31 9.46 -13.88
C LYS A 11 12.87 8.43 -14.92
N GLU A 12 13.44 7.26 -14.89
CA GLU A 12 13.12 6.15 -15.79
C GLU A 12 11.64 5.77 -15.74
N VAL A 13 10.96 6.02 -14.63
CA VAL A 13 9.52 5.73 -14.49
C VAL A 13 8.67 6.50 -15.51
N TYR A 14 9.09 7.72 -15.91
CA TYR A 14 8.34 8.52 -16.88
C TYR A 14 8.29 7.89 -18.28
N GLU A 15 9.26 7.03 -18.61
CA GLU A 15 9.36 6.41 -19.93
C GLU A 15 8.30 5.31 -20.13
N TYR A 16 7.86 4.65 -19.04
CA TYR A 16 6.96 3.50 -19.15
C TYR A 16 5.66 3.60 -18.36
N ILE A 17 5.50 4.57 -17.46
CA ILE A 17 4.34 4.61 -16.56
C ILE A 17 3.01 4.76 -17.31
N ASN A 18 3.00 5.47 -18.44
CA ASN A 18 1.79 5.65 -19.25
C ASN A 18 1.37 4.36 -19.96
N ASP A 19 2.34 3.54 -20.35
CA ASP A 19 2.12 2.30 -21.12
C ASP A 19 2.02 1.07 -20.20
N SER A 20 2.27 1.23 -18.91
CA SER A 20 2.21 0.13 -17.95
C SER A 20 0.79 -0.29 -17.63
N ASP A 21 0.46 -1.57 -17.83
CA ASP A 21 -0.86 -2.12 -17.50
C ASP A 21 -1.02 -2.44 -16.01
N CYS A 22 0.06 -2.47 -15.23
CA CYS A 22 0.05 -2.96 -13.86
C CYS A 22 0.59 -1.97 -12.81
N LEU A 23 1.16 -0.82 -13.22
CA LEU A 23 1.66 0.19 -12.28
C LEU A 23 0.58 1.24 -11.99
N VAL A 24 0.32 1.45 -10.68
CA VAL A 24 -0.64 2.43 -10.17
C VAL A 24 0.10 3.44 -9.31
N ARG A 25 0.05 4.71 -9.71
CA ARG A 25 0.58 5.82 -8.91
C ARG A 25 -0.44 6.29 -7.88
N PRO A 26 -0.04 7.10 -6.88
CA PRO A 26 -1.01 7.75 -6.01
C PRO A 26 -2.02 8.60 -6.79
N LEU A 27 -3.31 8.35 -6.51
CA LEU A 27 -4.43 9.01 -7.18
C LEU A 27 -4.48 10.52 -6.87
N ASN A 28 -4.14 10.87 -5.63
CA ASN A 28 -4.29 12.22 -5.09
C ASN A 28 -3.06 13.13 -5.28
N TYR A 29 -2.18 12.85 -6.26
CA TYR A 29 -1.22 13.85 -6.72
C TYR A 29 -1.96 14.97 -7.48
N PRO A 30 -1.73 16.25 -7.15
CA PRO A 30 -2.38 17.36 -7.84
C PRO A 30 -1.91 17.45 -9.29
N ASN A 31 -2.86 17.64 -10.22
CA ASN A 31 -2.58 17.87 -11.66
C ASN A 31 -1.59 16.89 -12.30
N CYS A 32 -1.57 15.64 -11.84
CA CYS A 32 -0.66 14.65 -12.38
C CYS A 32 -1.18 14.03 -13.67
N ASN A 33 -0.47 14.25 -14.77
CA ASN A 33 -0.79 13.75 -16.12
C ASN A 33 -0.06 12.45 -16.48
N TRP A 34 0.79 11.91 -15.58
CA TRP A 34 1.57 10.70 -15.82
C TRP A 34 0.90 9.49 -15.18
N GLY A 35 0.75 8.42 -15.95
CA GLY A 35 0.22 7.17 -15.49
C GLY A 35 -1.24 7.24 -14.99
N SER A 36 -1.67 6.20 -14.28
CA SER A 36 -3.03 6.09 -13.75
C SER A 36 -3.03 5.97 -12.23
N GLY A 37 -3.99 6.63 -11.57
CA GLY A 37 -4.23 6.54 -10.13
C GLY A 37 -5.03 5.30 -9.71
N TYR A 38 -5.60 4.58 -10.66
CA TYR A 38 -6.23 3.28 -10.44
C TYR A 38 -6.17 2.41 -11.71
N LYS A 39 -6.32 1.12 -11.54
CA LYS A 39 -6.47 0.16 -12.65
C LYS A 39 -7.51 -0.90 -12.30
N ILE A 40 -8.17 -1.41 -13.34
CA ILE A 40 -9.16 -2.47 -13.21
C ILE A 40 -8.56 -3.76 -13.75
N PHE A 41 -8.61 -4.80 -12.94
CA PHE A 41 -8.17 -6.15 -13.29
C PHE A 41 -9.37 -7.09 -13.27
N GLU A 42 -9.42 -8.02 -14.21
CA GLU A 42 -10.41 -9.07 -14.20
C GLU A 42 -9.78 -10.40 -13.78
N VAL A 43 -10.28 -10.98 -12.69
CA VAL A 43 -9.80 -12.24 -12.15
C VAL A 43 -10.98 -13.19 -12.00
N GLN A 44 -11.00 -14.28 -12.78
CA GLN A 44 -12.08 -15.27 -12.77
C GLN A 44 -13.50 -14.67 -12.95
N GLY A 45 -13.60 -13.65 -13.82
CA GLY A 45 -14.85 -12.94 -14.09
C GLY A 45 -15.31 -11.98 -12.98
N VAL A 46 -14.41 -11.60 -12.05
CA VAL A 46 -14.61 -10.55 -11.06
C VAL A 46 -13.73 -9.35 -11.42
N LYS A 47 -14.34 -8.19 -11.60
CA LYS A 47 -13.63 -6.93 -11.89
C LYS A 47 -13.21 -6.25 -10.60
N ILE A 48 -11.92 -6.05 -10.42
CA ILE A 48 -11.31 -5.48 -9.22
C ILE A 48 -10.59 -4.18 -9.59
N ALA A 49 -11.04 -3.06 -9.04
CA ALA A 49 -10.27 -1.83 -9.09
C ALA A 49 -9.23 -1.82 -7.98
N VAL A 50 -8.00 -1.48 -8.32
CA VAL A 50 -6.90 -1.24 -7.37
C VAL A 50 -6.47 0.21 -7.51
N THR A 51 -6.44 0.94 -6.40
CA THR A 51 -5.99 2.33 -6.33
C THR A 51 -4.96 2.51 -5.22
N ASN A 52 -4.11 3.51 -5.36
CA ASN A 52 -3.16 3.95 -4.35
C ASN A 52 -3.47 5.40 -3.95
N LEU A 53 -3.41 5.70 -2.66
CA LEU A 53 -3.62 7.04 -2.13
C LEU A 53 -2.54 7.36 -1.09
N LEU A 54 -2.08 8.60 -1.07
CA LEU A 54 -1.15 9.10 -0.06
C LEU A 54 -1.89 9.77 1.09
N GLY A 55 -1.44 9.50 2.32
CA GLY A 55 -1.79 10.32 3.47
C GLY A 55 -1.17 11.72 3.39
N ARG A 56 -1.56 12.59 4.31
CA ARG A 56 -1.09 13.99 4.38
C ARG A 56 -0.31 14.30 5.64
N THR A 57 -0.58 13.57 6.72
CA THR A 57 0.06 13.81 8.02
C THR A 57 1.51 13.32 7.97
N PHE A 58 2.45 14.25 8.17
CA PHE A 58 3.91 14.02 8.08
C PHE A 58 4.41 13.57 6.70
N MET A 59 3.65 13.83 5.65
CA MET A 59 3.99 13.49 4.27
C MET A 59 4.03 14.74 3.39
N ALA A 60 4.49 14.57 2.14
CA ALA A 60 4.49 15.65 1.16
C ALA A 60 3.06 16.16 0.88
N PRO A 61 2.88 17.46 0.56
CA PRO A 61 1.57 18.02 0.23
C PRO A 61 0.95 17.33 -0.98
N VAL A 62 -0.26 16.80 -0.79
CA VAL A 62 -1.09 16.19 -1.84
C VAL A 62 -2.56 16.61 -1.63
N ASP A 63 -3.40 16.37 -2.63
CA ASP A 63 -4.84 16.57 -2.51
C ASP A 63 -5.45 15.62 -1.46
N SER A 64 -6.64 15.95 -0.96
CA SER A 64 -7.31 15.15 0.06
C SER A 64 -7.53 13.71 -0.41
N PRO A 65 -6.97 12.68 0.26
CA PRO A 65 -7.23 11.29 -0.08
C PRO A 65 -8.69 10.89 0.12
N PHE A 66 -9.38 11.54 1.05
CA PHE A 66 -10.80 11.32 1.33
C PHE A 66 -11.66 11.74 0.15
N GLU A 67 -11.47 12.96 -0.36
CA GLU A 67 -12.21 13.46 -1.53
C GLU A 67 -11.82 12.71 -2.82
N ALA A 68 -10.54 12.39 -2.99
CA ALA A 68 -10.08 11.62 -4.14
C ALA A 68 -10.72 10.23 -4.20
N LEU A 69 -10.79 9.52 -3.05
CA LEU A 69 -11.46 8.22 -2.98
C LEU A 69 -12.96 8.33 -3.23
N LYS A 70 -13.63 9.34 -2.67
CA LYS A 70 -15.05 9.56 -2.88
C LYS A 70 -15.38 9.74 -4.36
N ASN A 71 -14.62 10.60 -5.03
CA ASN A 71 -14.82 10.86 -6.47
C ASN A 71 -14.57 9.59 -7.31
N LEU A 72 -13.50 8.84 -6.99
CA LEU A 72 -13.22 7.58 -7.67
C LEU A 72 -14.33 6.55 -7.44
N ALA A 73 -14.75 6.34 -6.20
CA ALA A 73 -15.80 5.37 -5.87
C ALA A 73 -17.10 5.66 -6.62
N GLU A 74 -17.50 6.93 -6.70
CA GLU A 74 -18.66 7.38 -7.49
C GLU A 74 -18.48 7.10 -8.98
N GLU A 75 -17.29 7.34 -9.53
CA GLU A 75 -17.00 7.14 -10.96
C GLU A 75 -17.06 5.66 -11.37
N ILE A 76 -16.59 4.75 -10.49
CA ILE A 76 -16.39 3.34 -10.87
C ILE A 76 -17.39 2.35 -10.27
N LYS A 77 -18.33 2.79 -9.42
CA LYS A 77 -19.28 1.91 -8.69
C LYS A 77 -20.03 0.91 -9.56
N ASP A 78 -20.37 1.31 -10.80
CA ASP A 78 -21.10 0.47 -11.75
C ASP A 78 -20.19 -0.25 -12.76
N LYS A 79 -18.87 -0.06 -12.64
CA LYS A 79 -17.86 -0.60 -13.57
C LYS A 79 -17.11 -1.80 -12.99
N VAL A 80 -17.14 -1.97 -11.67
CA VAL A 80 -16.33 -2.96 -10.96
C VAL A 80 -17.12 -3.71 -9.88
N ASP A 81 -16.65 -4.89 -9.54
CA ASP A 81 -17.22 -5.71 -8.47
C ASP A 81 -16.60 -5.43 -7.12
N LEU A 82 -15.28 -5.13 -7.08
CA LEU A 82 -14.51 -4.88 -5.86
C LEU A 82 -13.62 -3.66 -6.03
N ILE A 83 -13.43 -2.91 -4.95
CA ILE A 83 -12.50 -1.76 -4.87
C ILE A 83 -11.49 -2.04 -3.76
N PHE A 84 -10.20 -2.08 -4.11
CA PHE A 84 -9.09 -2.28 -3.19
C PHE A 84 -8.22 -1.01 -3.14
N VAL A 85 -7.92 -0.56 -1.94
CA VAL A 85 -7.17 0.66 -1.69
C VAL A 85 -5.88 0.35 -0.93
N ASP A 86 -4.75 0.69 -1.52
CA ASP A 86 -3.48 0.86 -0.83
C ASP A 86 -3.41 2.28 -0.28
N PHE A 87 -3.52 2.44 1.05
CA PHE A 87 -3.40 3.73 1.70
C PHE A 87 -1.99 3.91 2.26
N HIS A 88 -1.15 4.55 1.47
CA HIS A 88 0.26 4.80 1.77
C HIS A 88 0.40 6.06 2.64
N ALA A 89 0.44 5.87 3.96
CA ALA A 89 0.37 6.97 4.93
C ALA A 89 1.21 6.67 6.18
N GLU A 90 1.74 7.73 6.80
CA GLU A 90 2.56 7.64 8.02
C GLU A 90 1.69 7.51 9.28
N ALA A 91 0.71 8.39 9.48
CA ALA A 91 0.02 8.52 10.75
C ALA A 91 -1.06 7.45 10.96
N THR A 92 -0.95 6.68 12.04
CA THR A 92 -1.91 5.63 12.41
C THR A 92 -3.35 6.14 12.50
N ALA A 93 -3.57 7.31 13.13
CA ALA A 93 -4.91 7.87 13.27
C ALA A 93 -5.53 8.23 11.92
N GLU A 94 -4.74 8.74 10.96
CA GLU A 94 -5.19 9.01 9.60
C GLU A 94 -5.56 7.72 8.87
N LYS A 95 -4.73 6.66 8.99
CA LYS A 95 -4.99 5.35 8.40
C LYS A 95 -6.28 4.72 8.92
N VAL A 96 -6.47 4.71 10.22
CA VAL A 96 -7.69 4.14 10.84
C VAL A 96 -8.93 4.93 10.44
N SER A 97 -8.87 6.28 10.49
CA SER A 97 -9.97 7.14 10.07
C SER A 97 -10.33 6.93 8.60
N PHE A 98 -9.30 6.78 7.75
CA PHE A 98 -9.49 6.51 6.33
C PHE A 98 -10.19 5.15 6.08
N GLY A 99 -9.84 4.10 6.84
CA GLY A 99 -10.50 2.80 6.75
C GLY A 99 -12.01 2.89 7.06
N TYR A 100 -12.37 3.60 8.12
CA TYR A 100 -13.79 3.82 8.47
C TYR A 100 -14.51 4.69 7.44
N TRP A 101 -13.86 5.68 6.86
CA TRP A 101 -14.42 6.48 5.77
C TRP A 101 -14.64 5.66 4.50
N ALA A 102 -13.64 4.86 4.13
CA ALA A 102 -13.66 4.07 2.90
C ALA A 102 -14.79 3.01 2.90
N LYS A 103 -15.07 2.39 4.06
CA LYS A 103 -16.17 1.40 4.16
C LYS A 103 -17.53 2.00 3.81
N ASP A 104 -17.77 3.25 4.18
CA ASP A 104 -19.03 3.94 3.91
C ASP A 104 -19.19 4.30 2.43
N LEU A 105 -18.09 4.28 1.66
CA LEU A 105 -18.07 4.46 0.21
C LEU A 105 -18.18 3.16 -0.59
N GLY A 106 -18.37 2.01 0.08
CA GLY A 106 -18.45 0.71 -0.57
C GLY A 106 -17.09 0.14 -1.01
N VAL A 107 -15.99 0.58 -0.39
CA VAL A 107 -14.67 -0.02 -0.59
C VAL A 107 -14.61 -1.39 0.08
N HIS A 108 -14.01 -2.37 -0.60
CA HIS A 108 -13.99 -3.76 -0.16
C HIS A 108 -12.73 -4.12 0.63
N ALA A 109 -11.58 -3.50 0.33
CA ALA A 109 -10.35 -3.67 1.10
C ALA A 109 -9.57 -2.36 1.22
N VAL A 110 -9.09 -2.06 2.42
CA VAL A 110 -8.11 -1.03 2.71
C VAL A 110 -6.94 -1.67 3.44
N PHE A 111 -5.75 -1.58 2.86
CA PHE A 111 -4.51 -1.97 3.51
C PHE A 111 -3.54 -0.80 3.50
N GLY A 112 -2.99 -0.52 4.67
CA GLY A 112 -2.00 0.54 4.77
C GLY A 112 -0.61 0.05 4.39
N THR A 113 0.23 0.99 3.97
CA THR A 113 1.66 0.81 3.67
C THR A 113 2.44 2.02 4.17
N HIS A 114 3.71 2.12 3.93
CA HIS A 114 4.66 3.18 4.26
C HIS A 114 5.54 2.93 5.49
N THR A 115 4.98 2.51 6.62
CA THR A 115 5.75 2.44 7.87
C THR A 115 6.74 1.28 7.91
N HIS A 116 6.62 0.32 7.01
CA HIS A 116 7.42 -0.91 6.94
C HIS A 116 7.26 -1.84 8.16
N VAL A 117 6.30 -1.58 9.05
CA VAL A 117 6.04 -2.42 10.22
C VAL A 117 4.62 -2.98 10.15
N GLN A 118 4.49 -4.30 10.05
CA GLN A 118 3.18 -4.93 9.99
C GLN A 118 2.42 -4.74 11.32
N THR A 119 1.22 -4.19 11.24
CA THR A 119 0.34 -4.04 12.41
C THR A 119 -0.47 -5.30 12.67
N ALA A 120 -0.98 -5.46 13.89
CA ALA A 120 -1.72 -6.63 14.37
C ALA A 120 -3.21 -6.32 14.54
N ASP A 121 -3.77 -5.50 13.67
CA ASP A 121 -5.12 -4.96 13.80
C ASP A 121 -6.04 -5.34 12.64
N GLU A 122 -5.67 -6.40 11.91
CA GLU A 122 -6.48 -6.90 10.80
C GLU A 122 -7.91 -7.24 11.26
N LYS A 123 -8.88 -6.78 10.51
CA LYS A 123 -10.31 -6.93 10.83
C LYS A 123 -11.20 -6.76 9.61
N ILE A 124 -12.46 -7.14 9.77
CA ILE A 124 -13.53 -6.85 8.83
C ILE A 124 -14.39 -5.74 9.44
N LEU A 125 -14.52 -4.63 8.73
CA LEU A 125 -15.38 -3.51 9.11
C LEU A 125 -16.80 -3.75 8.56
N ASP A 126 -17.81 -3.67 9.45
CA ASP A 126 -19.24 -3.82 9.13
C ASP A 126 -19.55 -5.05 8.26
N ASP A 127 -18.87 -6.17 8.55
CA ASP A 127 -19.01 -7.47 7.86
C ASP A 127 -18.76 -7.41 6.33
N LYS A 128 -18.08 -6.38 5.84
CA LYS A 128 -17.88 -6.17 4.39
C LYS A 128 -16.46 -5.81 4.00
N THR A 129 -15.88 -4.80 4.66
CA THR A 129 -14.59 -4.20 4.25
C THR A 129 -13.43 -4.80 5.01
N ALA A 130 -12.52 -5.44 4.31
CA ALA A 130 -11.24 -5.89 4.87
C ALA A 130 -10.37 -4.68 5.23
N TYR A 131 -9.72 -4.71 6.40
CA TYR A 131 -8.85 -3.63 6.86
C TYR A 131 -7.61 -4.15 7.59
N ILE A 132 -6.48 -3.48 7.36
CA ILE A 132 -5.27 -3.55 8.17
C ILE A 132 -4.55 -2.19 8.11
N THR A 133 -4.05 -1.70 9.25
CA THR A 133 -3.37 -0.40 9.32
C THR A 133 -2.06 -0.37 8.53
N ASP A 134 -1.24 -1.42 8.59
CA ASP A 134 -0.05 -1.56 7.72
C ASP A 134 0.26 -3.02 7.41
N ALA A 135 0.49 -3.31 6.15
CA ALA A 135 0.81 -4.65 5.66
C ALA A 135 2.26 -5.07 5.95
N GLY A 136 3.12 -4.13 6.36
CA GLY A 136 4.55 -4.35 6.56
C GLY A 136 5.36 -4.31 5.26
N PHE A 137 6.57 -4.88 5.28
CA PHE A 137 7.46 -4.89 4.12
C PHE A 137 8.08 -6.25 3.86
N CYS A 138 8.59 -6.44 2.65
CA CYS A 138 9.39 -7.57 2.24
C CYS A 138 10.83 -7.12 2.02
N GLY A 139 11.80 -7.74 2.68
CA GLY A 139 13.21 -7.37 2.57
C GLY A 139 14.09 -7.99 3.64
N ALA A 140 15.31 -7.46 3.81
CA ALA A 140 16.28 -7.97 4.77
C ALA A 140 15.73 -7.99 6.20
N PHE A 141 15.76 -9.17 6.85
CA PHE A 141 15.23 -9.33 8.20
C PHE A 141 16.07 -8.55 9.24
N HIS A 142 17.39 -8.65 9.15
CA HIS A 142 18.31 -7.92 10.02
C HIS A 142 18.65 -6.54 9.42
N SER A 143 17.71 -5.61 9.53
CA SER A 143 17.84 -4.25 8.99
C SER A 143 16.99 -3.26 9.80
N ILE A 144 17.21 -1.98 9.62
CA ILE A 144 16.30 -0.94 10.11
C ILE A 144 15.34 -0.60 8.97
N ILE A 145 14.17 -1.23 8.98
CA ILE A 145 13.13 -1.09 7.94
C ILE A 145 13.65 -1.23 6.48
N GLY A 146 14.65 -2.11 6.29
CA GLY A 146 15.30 -2.37 5.01
C GLY A 146 16.69 -1.74 4.85
N MET A 147 17.06 -0.78 5.70
CA MET A 147 18.32 -0.04 5.62
C MET A 147 19.40 -0.59 6.55
N ASP A 148 20.66 -0.27 6.25
CA ASP A 148 21.82 -0.68 7.06
C ASP A 148 21.69 -0.20 8.51
N VAL A 149 22.03 -1.11 9.45
CA VAL A 149 21.83 -0.88 10.88
C VAL A 149 22.81 0.18 11.42
N GLU A 150 24.10 0.10 11.04
CA GLU A 150 25.13 1.00 11.57
C GLU A 150 24.91 2.43 11.04
N ALA A 151 24.64 2.58 9.76
CA ALA A 151 24.35 3.88 9.14
C ALA A 151 23.07 4.50 9.73
N SER A 152 22.04 3.68 9.95
CA SER A 152 20.79 4.14 10.57
C SER A 152 21.01 4.57 12.03
N LEU A 153 21.73 3.79 12.84
CA LEU A 153 22.03 4.13 14.22
C LEU A 153 22.86 5.42 14.30
N LYS A 154 23.90 5.58 13.45
CA LYS A 154 24.70 6.80 13.37
C LYS A 154 23.83 8.02 13.13
N ARG A 155 22.89 7.93 12.18
CA ARG A 155 21.94 9.02 11.88
C ARG A 155 21.13 9.44 13.11
N TRP A 156 20.59 8.48 13.85
CA TRP A 156 19.73 8.76 15.00
C TRP A 156 20.48 9.19 16.26
N THR A 157 21.71 8.72 16.43
CA THR A 157 22.52 9.05 17.62
C THR A 157 23.33 10.33 17.47
N THR A 158 23.66 10.75 16.25
CA THR A 158 24.53 11.91 15.99
C THR A 158 23.82 13.03 15.21
N CYS A 159 22.61 12.79 14.67
CA CYS A 159 21.94 13.68 13.73
C CYS A 159 22.73 13.96 12.43
N ILE A 160 23.77 13.18 12.13
CA ILE A 160 24.52 13.27 10.88
C ILE A 160 23.80 12.45 9.81
N HIS A 161 23.41 13.10 8.72
CA HIS A 161 22.70 12.46 7.61
C HIS A 161 23.70 11.91 6.59
N ASP A 162 24.00 10.62 6.69
CA ASP A 162 24.68 9.86 5.64
C ASP A 162 23.63 9.22 4.71
N ARG A 163 24.07 8.81 3.52
CA ARG A 163 23.27 8.01 2.62
C ARG A 163 22.95 6.67 3.29
N LEU A 164 21.68 6.28 3.26
CA LEU A 164 21.24 4.96 3.71
C LEU A 164 21.19 4.02 2.50
N ASP A 165 21.90 2.91 2.58
CA ASP A 165 21.86 1.87 1.57
C ASP A 165 20.94 0.72 2.04
N VAL A 166 20.27 0.10 1.06
CA VAL A 166 19.45 -1.08 1.30
C VAL A 166 20.36 -2.27 1.64
N VAL A 167 19.98 -3.03 2.68
CA VAL A 167 20.75 -4.21 3.08
C VAL A 167 20.56 -5.33 2.08
N ASP A 168 21.68 -5.88 1.58
CA ASP A 168 21.71 -7.16 0.91
C ASP A 168 21.91 -8.28 1.94
N SER A 169 20.95 -9.18 2.08
CA SER A 169 20.96 -10.25 3.08
C SER A 169 20.30 -11.50 2.55
N PRO A 170 20.90 -12.67 2.79
CA PRO A 170 20.25 -13.94 2.45
C PRO A 170 19.08 -14.27 3.37
N VAL A 171 18.96 -13.59 4.53
CA VAL A 171 17.82 -13.76 5.44
C VAL A 171 16.82 -12.65 5.20
N ALA A 172 15.68 -12.98 4.64
CA ALA A 172 14.63 -12.02 4.34
C ALA A 172 13.34 -12.33 5.11
N GLN A 173 12.61 -11.27 5.45
CA GLN A 173 11.23 -11.37 5.91
C GLN A 173 10.26 -11.11 4.77
N PHE A 174 9.12 -11.74 4.88
CA PHE A 174 7.95 -11.46 4.05
C PHE A 174 6.78 -11.09 4.96
N ASN A 175 6.23 -9.91 4.77
CA ASN A 175 4.98 -9.48 5.38
C ASN A 175 3.95 -9.20 4.29
N GLY A 176 2.71 -9.52 4.59
CA GLY A 176 1.60 -9.29 3.68
C GLY A 176 0.25 -9.54 4.36
N VAL A 177 -0.81 -9.34 3.61
CA VAL A 177 -2.17 -9.61 4.07
C VAL A 177 -2.93 -10.38 3.00
N LYS A 178 -3.69 -11.38 3.42
CA LYS A 178 -4.57 -12.18 2.56
C LYS A 178 -6.01 -11.82 2.87
N PHE A 179 -6.75 -11.47 1.84
CA PHE A 179 -8.18 -11.26 1.89
C PHE A 179 -8.92 -12.38 1.17
N LYS A 180 -10.02 -12.85 1.74
CA LYS A 180 -10.93 -13.78 1.09
C LYS A 180 -12.30 -13.13 0.94
N PHE A 181 -12.78 -13.03 -0.29
CA PHE A 181 -14.08 -12.45 -0.61
C PHE A 181 -15.03 -13.50 -1.17
N ASN A 182 -16.30 -13.38 -0.82
CA ASN A 182 -17.36 -14.14 -1.45
C ASN A 182 -17.64 -13.57 -2.84
N LYS A 183 -17.59 -14.43 -3.86
CA LYS A 183 -17.78 -14.01 -5.26
C LYS A 183 -19.19 -13.46 -5.54
N ILE A 184 -20.20 -13.94 -4.81
CA ILE A 184 -21.61 -13.56 -5.04
C ILE A 184 -21.94 -12.31 -4.22
N THR A 185 -21.72 -12.35 -2.91
CA THR A 185 -22.10 -11.25 -1.99
C THR A 185 -21.12 -10.09 -2.00
N LYS A 186 -19.90 -10.29 -2.53
CA LYS A 186 -18.78 -9.34 -2.54
C LYS A 186 -18.30 -8.96 -1.13
N CYS A 187 -18.81 -9.60 -0.08
CA CYS A 187 -18.38 -9.37 1.30
C CYS A 187 -17.05 -10.06 1.59
N CYS A 188 -16.24 -9.45 2.44
CA CYS A 188 -15.02 -10.07 2.97
C CYS A 188 -15.40 -11.16 3.98
N GLU A 189 -14.87 -12.37 3.78
CA GLU A 189 -15.07 -13.51 4.68
C GLU A 189 -13.91 -13.71 5.64
N GLN A 190 -12.70 -13.27 5.26
CA GLN A 190 -11.49 -13.46 6.06
C GLN A 190 -10.43 -12.41 5.74
N VAL A 191 -9.79 -11.90 6.78
CA VAL A 191 -8.54 -11.12 6.72
C VAL A 191 -7.50 -11.89 7.52
N GLN A 192 -6.33 -12.10 6.95
CA GLN A 192 -5.25 -12.84 7.61
C GLN A 192 -3.91 -12.21 7.30
N ARG A 193 -3.14 -11.88 8.33
CA ARG A 193 -1.73 -11.51 8.17
C ARG A 193 -0.91 -12.72 7.75
N ILE A 194 0.09 -12.43 6.91
CA ILE A 194 1.14 -13.37 6.53
C ILE A 194 2.45 -12.75 6.98
N SER A 195 3.20 -13.48 7.80
CA SER A 195 4.53 -13.05 8.25
C SER A 195 5.40 -14.26 8.43
N PHE A 196 6.54 -14.29 7.75
CA PHE A 196 7.55 -15.32 7.93
C PHE A 196 8.94 -14.81 7.56
N VAL A 197 9.95 -15.48 8.08
CA VAL A 197 11.36 -15.24 7.77
C VAL A 197 11.91 -16.46 7.05
N LYS A 198 12.69 -16.25 5.99
CA LYS A 198 13.33 -17.32 5.22
C LYS A 198 14.80 -16.99 4.99
N ASN A 199 15.64 -18.03 5.18
CA ASN A 199 17.05 -17.99 4.78
C ASN A 199 17.18 -18.57 3.37
N PHE A 200 17.77 -17.82 2.45
CA PHE A 200 18.01 -18.18 1.06
C PHE A 200 19.45 -18.64 0.79
N SER A 201 20.32 -18.68 1.81
CA SER A 201 21.71 -19.18 1.63
C SER A 201 21.80 -20.62 1.15
N GLU A 202 20.74 -21.42 1.31
CA GLU A 202 20.68 -22.83 0.96
C GLU A 202 20.03 -23.09 -0.41
N VAL A 203 19.74 -22.04 -1.19
CA VAL A 203 18.96 -22.13 -2.45
C VAL A 203 19.84 -21.85 -3.68
N ILE A 204 21.17 -21.94 -3.53
CA ILE A 204 22.15 -21.80 -4.63
C ILE A 204 22.74 -23.18 -4.96
#